data_64a49cb9f40d8b31ac8e798a3455cccd
#
_entry.id   64a49cb9f40d8b31ac8e798a3455cccd
#
_cell.length_a   1.000
_cell.length_b   1.000
_cell.length_c   1.000
_cell.angle_alpha   90.00
_cell.angle_beta   90.00
_cell.angle_gamma   90.00
#
_symmetry.space_group_name_H-M   'P 1'
#
loop_
_entity.id
_entity.type
_entity.pdbx_description
1 polymer ?
#
loop_
_entity_poly.entity_id
_entity_poly.type
_entity_poly.pdbx_seq_one_letter_code
_entity_poly.pdbx_strand_id
1 'polypeptide(L)'
;MFYEKKTLPNGVRILTEHVPGVRSASLGIWVGTGSRHETAGENGAAHFIEHMLFKGTARRTAAQLAEEMDAVGGQINAFTTKECTCFYARVLDTHLNQAADILCDMFFHSRFDDADVETERGVILEEIGMYEDNPEDLCAERLAGAVFKGSPLARPILGRKATLEKMDGAWLREYQRAHYGPDRIVVALAGSFTDADAAALADRFAGLEPRPGRPGKAAAYVPGVVVKKKAIEQNHLTLAFPGLPFADPRRFQLQLLSSILGGGMSSRLFQQVREKKGLCYSVYSYGTCHDDTGYLGVYTALGRETERQALDTILAVIRELVDGGVTQAELDRAREQSKANVLMGLESTQAHMSSLGRGELLQGEVLSPDEIIAAYDAVTREDVRELARALFRFENASLSAVGRVGGAEEYRALLS
;
A
#
# COMPACT_ATOMS: atom_id res chain seq x y z
N MET A 1 -27.06 1.91 5.65
CA MET A 1 -25.77 1.72 4.92
C MET A 1 -25.19 3.11 4.80
N PHE A 2 -23.95 3.32 5.13
CA PHE A 2 -23.34 4.67 5.17
C PHE A 2 -22.83 5.13 3.79
N TYR A 3 -22.81 4.24 2.80
CA TYR A 3 -22.46 4.51 1.40
C TYR A 3 -23.46 3.85 0.45
N GLU A 4 -23.50 4.32 -0.79
CA GLU A 4 -24.25 3.70 -1.87
C GLU A 4 -23.31 2.99 -2.82
N LYS A 5 -23.74 1.85 -3.36
CA LYS A 5 -23.00 1.08 -4.37
C LYS A 5 -23.89 0.82 -5.59
N LYS A 6 -23.40 1.24 -6.75
CA LYS A 6 -24.00 0.97 -8.05
C LYS A 6 -23.03 0.20 -8.93
N THR A 7 -23.40 -0.99 -9.37
CA THR A 7 -22.63 -1.74 -10.37
C THR A 7 -23.21 -1.49 -11.75
N LEU A 8 -22.40 -1.00 -12.68
CA LEU A 8 -22.79 -0.75 -14.07
C LEU A 8 -22.87 -2.08 -14.84
N PRO A 9 -23.63 -2.14 -15.95
CA PRO A 9 -23.76 -3.35 -16.77
C PRO A 9 -22.42 -3.90 -17.30
N ASN A 10 -21.41 -3.06 -17.44
CA ASN A 10 -20.07 -3.43 -17.89
C ASN A 10 -19.14 -3.92 -16.75
N GLY A 11 -19.60 -3.89 -15.49
CA GLY A 11 -18.85 -4.35 -14.32
C GLY A 11 -18.16 -3.27 -13.49
N VAL A 12 -18.13 -2.01 -13.95
CA VAL A 12 -17.60 -0.89 -13.13
C VAL A 12 -18.47 -0.71 -11.88
N ARG A 13 -17.83 -0.53 -10.75
CA ARG A 13 -18.49 -0.29 -9.45
C ARG A 13 -18.31 1.16 -9.05
N ILE A 14 -19.40 1.84 -8.79
CA ILE A 14 -19.44 3.23 -8.33
C ILE A 14 -19.86 3.21 -6.86
N LEU A 15 -19.03 3.74 -5.98
CA LEU A 15 -19.32 3.87 -4.55
C LEU A 15 -19.37 5.34 -4.18
N THR A 16 -20.39 5.75 -3.44
CA THR A 16 -20.59 7.15 -3.06
C THR A 16 -20.92 7.25 -1.57
N GLU A 17 -20.32 8.23 -0.90
CA GLU A 17 -20.54 8.51 0.51
C GLU A 17 -20.68 10.02 0.75
N HIS A 18 -21.85 10.45 1.21
CA HIS A 18 -22.07 11.82 1.67
C HIS A 18 -21.42 12.03 3.04
N VAL A 19 -20.49 12.96 3.12
CA VAL A 19 -19.85 13.34 4.39
C VAL A 19 -20.47 14.66 4.87
N PRO A 20 -21.24 14.65 5.95
CA PRO A 20 -21.91 15.86 6.43
C PRO A 20 -20.94 16.91 6.93
N GLY A 21 -21.27 18.20 6.73
CA GLY A 21 -20.55 19.33 7.27
C GLY A 21 -19.27 19.74 6.51
N VAL A 22 -18.92 19.04 5.41
CA VAL A 22 -17.76 19.39 4.57
C VAL A 22 -18.20 20.15 3.32
N ARG A 23 -17.27 20.93 2.74
CA ARG A 23 -17.44 21.68 1.49
C ARG A 23 -16.47 21.18 0.40
N SER A 24 -15.90 20.00 0.60
CA SER A 24 -15.00 19.35 -0.37
C SER A 24 -15.56 18.01 -0.81
N ALA A 25 -15.16 17.59 -2.01
CA ALA A 25 -15.40 16.25 -2.54
C ALA A 25 -14.06 15.65 -2.98
N SER A 26 -13.91 14.35 -2.76
CA SER A 26 -12.78 13.55 -3.23
C SER A 26 -13.29 12.45 -4.14
N LEU A 27 -12.71 12.37 -5.33
CA LEU A 27 -13.02 11.40 -6.37
C LEU A 27 -11.79 10.54 -6.63
N GLY A 28 -11.92 9.21 -6.65
CA GLY A 28 -10.85 8.27 -6.98
C GLY A 28 -11.29 7.24 -8.02
N ILE A 29 -10.46 7.03 -9.04
CA ILE A 29 -10.58 5.92 -9.99
C ILE A 29 -9.56 4.87 -9.58
N TRP A 30 -10.03 3.78 -9.03
CA TRP A 30 -9.24 2.66 -8.56
C TRP A 30 -9.24 1.56 -9.59
N VAL A 31 -8.07 1.06 -9.94
CA VAL A 31 -7.90 -0.05 -10.87
C VAL A 31 -7.25 -1.22 -10.13
N GLY A 32 -7.85 -2.39 -10.16
CA GLY A 32 -7.32 -3.63 -9.56
C GLY A 32 -6.14 -4.19 -10.34
N THR A 33 -5.22 -3.31 -10.75
CA THR A 33 -3.98 -3.63 -11.46
C THR A 33 -2.83 -2.86 -10.84
N GLY A 34 -1.85 -3.57 -10.34
CA GLY A 34 -0.58 -3.07 -9.83
C GLY A 34 0.54 -4.00 -10.27
N SER A 35 1.75 -3.84 -9.72
CA SER A 35 2.92 -4.61 -10.16
C SER A 35 2.79 -6.14 -9.99
N ARG A 36 1.86 -6.62 -9.17
CA ARG A 36 1.52 -8.04 -9.04
C ARG A 36 0.93 -8.65 -10.32
N HIS A 37 0.23 -7.83 -11.11
CA HIS A 37 -0.45 -8.28 -12.33
C HIS A 37 0.47 -8.32 -13.55
N GLU A 38 1.70 -7.88 -13.38
CA GLU A 38 2.73 -7.84 -14.42
C GLU A 38 3.44 -9.19 -14.58
N THR A 39 3.79 -9.53 -15.80
CA THR A 39 4.81 -10.55 -16.07
C THR A 39 6.21 -9.99 -15.79
N ALA A 40 7.25 -10.82 -15.88
CA ALA A 40 8.62 -10.36 -15.71
C ALA A 40 9.04 -9.33 -16.80
N GLY A 41 8.49 -9.44 -18.00
CA GLY A 41 8.76 -8.51 -19.11
C GLY A 41 7.95 -7.22 -19.06
N GLU A 42 6.89 -7.19 -18.28
CA GLU A 42 6.00 -6.03 -18.08
C GLU A 42 6.33 -5.25 -16.80
N ASN A 43 7.32 -5.69 -16.02
CA ASN A 43 7.58 -5.13 -14.70
C ASN A 43 7.93 -3.63 -14.76
N GLY A 44 7.12 -2.82 -14.06
CA GLY A 44 7.15 -1.37 -14.03
C GLY A 44 6.10 -0.68 -14.91
N ALA A 45 5.30 -1.45 -15.68
CA ALA A 45 4.32 -0.89 -16.58
C ALA A 45 3.18 -0.13 -15.87
N ALA A 46 2.66 -0.68 -14.78
CA ALA A 46 1.58 -0.04 -14.03
C ALA A 46 2.02 1.33 -13.49
N HIS A 47 3.23 1.42 -12.95
CA HIS A 47 3.81 2.67 -12.47
C HIS A 47 4.15 3.64 -13.62
N PHE A 48 4.66 3.12 -14.74
CA PHE A 48 4.92 3.95 -15.91
C PHE A 48 3.62 4.58 -16.47
N ILE A 49 2.53 3.82 -16.52
CA ILE A 49 1.22 4.35 -16.92
C ILE A 49 0.75 5.43 -15.96
N GLU A 50 0.95 5.26 -14.64
CA GLU A 50 0.65 6.30 -13.66
C GLU A 50 1.28 7.62 -14.07
N HIS A 51 2.60 7.67 -14.34
CA HIS A 51 3.31 8.85 -14.82
C HIS A 51 2.72 9.39 -16.13
N MET A 52 2.48 8.52 -17.10
CA MET A 52 2.06 8.90 -18.43
C MET A 52 0.67 9.54 -18.49
N LEU A 53 -0.24 9.21 -17.55
CA LEU A 53 -1.56 9.83 -17.52
C LEU A 53 -1.51 11.34 -17.25
N PHE A 54 -0.43 11.84 -16.64
CA PHE A 54 -0.21 13.26 -16.39
C PHE A 54 0.45 14.00 -17.57
N LYS A 55 0.85 13.32 -18.65
CA LYS A 55 1.61 13.91 -19.77
C LYS A 55 0.75 14.48 -20.91
N GLY A 56 -0.54 14.57 -20.67
CA GLY A 56 -1.50 15.19 -21.58
C GLY A 56 -2.40 14.21 -22.28
N THR A 57 -3.49 14.77 -22.78
CA THR A 57 -4.58 14.08 -23.45
C THR A 57 -4.77 14.62 -24.87
N ALA A 58 -5.74 14.08 -25.59
CA ALA A 58 -6.13 14.64 -26.89
C ALA A 58 -6.68 16.09 -26.78
N ARG A 59 -7.19 16.48 -25.57
CA ARG A 59 -7.81 17.79 -25.35
C ARG A 59 -6.92 18.78 -24.57
N ARG A 60 -5.98 18.27 -23.78
CA ARG A 60 -5.19 19.05 -22.82
C ARG A 60 -3.72 18.67 -22.87
N THR A 61 -2.85 19.66 -22.87
CA THR A 61 -1.43 19.43 -22.59
C THR A 61 -1.21 19.14 -21.10
N ALA A 62 -0.04 18.63 -20.72
CA ALA A 62 0.33 18.42 -19.32
C ALA A 62 0.23 19.72 -18.49
N ALA A 63 0.67 20.85 -19.04
CA ALA A 63 0.54 22.15 -18.39
C ALA A 63 -0.92 22.56 -18.17
N GLN A 64 -1.79 22.36 -19.16
CA GLN A 64 -3.21 22.66 -19.04
C GLN A 64 -3.93 21.79 -18.00
N LEU A 65 -3.56 20.49 -17.88
CA LEU A 65 -4.09 19.63 -16.81
C LEU A 65 -3.78 20.20 -15.43
N ALA A 66 -2.53 20.65 -15.22
CA ALA A 66 -2.11 21.25 -13.95
C ALA A 66 -2.80 22.62 -13.73
N GLU A 67 -2.76 23.51 -14.72
CA GLU A 67 -3.33 24.86 -14.64
C GLU A 67 -4.84 24.86 -14.38
N GLU A 68 -5.60 23.96 -15.06
CA GLU A 68 -7.05 23.85 -14.86
C GLU A 68 -7.41 23.33 -13.46
N MET A 69 -6.60 22.43 -12.90
CA MET A 69 -6.79 21.92 -11.54
C MET A 69 -6.38 22.97 -10.49
N ASP A 70 -5.27 23.66 -10.69
CA ASP A 70 -4.80 24.73 -9.81
C ASP A 70 -5.78 25.92 -9.79
N ALA A 71 -6.38 26.26 -10.94
CA ALA A 71 -7.35 27.35 -11.07
C ALA A 71 -8.60 27.16 -10.19
N VAL A 72 -8.96 25.90 -9.84
CA VAL A 72 -10.07 25.58 -8.93
C VAL A 72 -9.59 25.27 -7.50
N GLY A 73 -8.31 25.48 -7.21
CA GLY A 73 -7.71 25.13 -5.91
C GLY A 73 -7.76 23.63 -5.63
N GLY A 74 -7.81 22.81 -6.67
CA GLY A 74 -7.90 21.37 -6.59
C GLY A 74 -6.53 20.71 -6.40
N GLN A 75 -6.58 19.46 -6.00
CA GLN A 75 -5.41 18.58 -5.92
C GLN A 75 -5.70 17.35 -6.77
N ILE A 76 -4.76 16.96 -7.61
CA ILE A 76 -4.82 15.73 -8.40
C ILE A 76 -3.52 14.97 -8.18
N ASN A 77 -3.62 13.67 -7.96
CA ASN A 77 -2.47 12.80 -7.75
C ASN A 77 -2.82 11.35 -8.09
N ALA A 78 -1.82 10.48 -8.07
CA ALA A 78 -1.98 9.04 -8.26
C ALA A 78 -0.98 8.27 -7.40
N PHE A 79 -1.18 6.97 -7.28
CA PHE A 79 -0.21 6.04 -6.73
C PHE A 79 -0.41 4.64 -7.30
N THR A 80 0.68 3.92 -7.40
CA THR A 80 0.70 2.50 -7.76
C THR A 80 1.22 1.66 -6.59
N THR A 81 0.52 0.58 -6.31
CA THR A 81 0.92 -0.42 -5.32
C THR A 81 1.19 -1.77 -6.00
N LYS A 82 1.46 -2.79 -5.20
CA LYS A 82 1.53 -4.16 -5.73
C LYS A 82 0.20 -4.63 -6.31
N GLU A 83 -0.93 -4.20 -5.72
CA GLU A 83 -2.27 -4.74 -6.01
C GLU A 83 -3.14 -3.82 -6.87
N CYS A 84 -2.96 -2.52 -6.81
CA CYS A 84 -3.81 -1.54 -7.48
C CYS A 84 -3.05 -0.28 -7.87
N THR A 85 -3.65 0.46 -8.81
CA THR A 85 -3.31 1.85 -9.13
C THR A 85 -4.53 2.72 -8.86
N CYS A 86 -4.34 3.90 -8.28
CA CYS A 86 -5.41 4.85 -7.99
C CYS A 86 -5.05 6.22 -8.56
N PHE A 87 -5.97 6.82 -9.28
CA PHE A 87 -5.93 8.21 -9.74
C PHE A 87 -7.01 8.97 -9.01
N TYR A 88 -6.70 10.07 -8.36
CA TYR A 88 -7.68 10.77 -7.53
C TYR A 88 -7.55 12.28 -7.58
N ALA A 89 -8.66 12.95 -7.32
CA ALA A 89 -8.72 14.40 -7.20
C ALA A 89 -9.50 14.79 -5.94
N ARG A 90 -9.14 15.94 -5.35
CA ARG A 90 -9.83 16.58 -4.24
C ARG A 90 -10.08 18.04 -4.57
N VAL A 91 -11.31 18.49 -4.46
CA VAL A 91 -11.74 19.85 -4.81
C VAL A 91 -12.83 20.34 -3.87
N LEU A 92 -13.20 21.62 -3.96
CA LEU A 92 -14.46 22.10 -3.42
C LEU A 92 -15.65 21.48 -4.18
N ASP A 93 -16.75 21.26 -3.50
CA ASP A 93 -17.99 20.68 -4.06
C ASP A 93 -18.47 21.40 -5.34
N THR A 94 -18.30 22.71 -5.40
CA THR A 94 -18.66 23.54 -6.57
C THR A 94 -17.83 23.24 -7.84
N HIS A 95 -16.69 22.56 -7.71
CA HIS A 95 -15.77 22.26 -8.81
C HIS A 95 -15.66 20.76 -9.12
N LEU A 96 -16.51 19.91 -8.50
CA LEU A 96 -16.44 18.46 -8.65
C LEU A 96 -16.57 18.02 -10.12
N ASN A 97 -17.49 18.61 -10.88
CA ASN A 97 -17.69 18.26 -12.29
C ASN A 97 -16.47 18.57 -13.17
N GLN A 98 -15.76 19.68 -12.88
CA GLN A 98 -14.52 20.03 -13.58
C GLN A 98 -13.40 19.05 -13.22
N ALA A 99 -13.22 18.73 -11.94
CA ALA A 99 -12.24 17.75 -11.50
C ALA A 99 -12.51 16.36 -12.09
N ALA A 100 -13.79 15.95 -12.14
CA ALA A 100 -14.19 14.70 -12.76
C ALA A 100 -13.91 14.68 -14.27
N ASP A 101 -14.11 15.82 -14.97
CA ASP A 101 -13.79 15.92 -16.39
C ASP A 101 -12.28 15.81 -16.63
N ILE A 102 -11.45 16.49 -15.85
CA ILE A 102 -9.99 16.42 -15.96
C ILE A 102 -9.51 14.99 -15.67
N LEU A 103 -9.94 14.38 -14.54
CA LEU A 103 -9.49 13.07 -14.13
C LEU A 103 -9.92 11.98 -15.13
N CYS A 104 -11.15 12.03 -15.64
CA CYS A 104 -11.64 11.10 -16.65
C CYS A 104 -10.95 11.32 -18.02
N ASP A 105 -10.64 12.56 -18.39
CA ASP A 105 -9.90 12.86 -19.61
C ASP A 105 -8.48 12.26 -19.56
N MET A 106 -7.77 12.42 -18.44
CA MET A 106 -6.48 11.76 -18.20
C MET A 106 -6.60 10.24 -18.29
N PHE A 107 -7.61 9.66 -17.63
CA PHE A 107 -7.79 8.22 -17.54
C PHE A 107 -8.12 7.55 -18.89
N PHE A 108 -8.99 8.19 -19.70
CA PHE A 108 -9.49 7.62 -20.95
C PHE A 108 -8.75 8.08 -22.22
N HIS A 109 -8.15 9.26 -22.21
CA HIS A 109 -7.67 9.93 -23.43
C HIS A 109 -6.20 10.34 -23.37
N SER A 110 -5.41 9.78 -22.48
CA SER A 110 -3.97 10.02 -22.41
C SER A 110 -3.29 9.61 -23.73
N ARG A 111 -2.34 10.46 -24.22
CA ARG A 111 -1.74 10.30 -25.56
C ARG A 111 -0.66 9.25 -25.63
N PHE A 112 0.12 9.07 -24.57
CA PHE A 112 1.31 8.22 -24.56
C PHE A 112 2.25 8.51 -25.73
N ASP A 113 2.57 9.80 -25.94
CA ASP A 113 3.50 10.21 -27.00
C ASP A 113 4.92 9.72 -26.67
N ASP A 114 5.65 9.18 -27.66
CA ASP A 114 6.95 8.58 -27.44
C ASP A 114 8.00 9.55 -26.87
N ALA A 115 7.91 10.84 -27.20
CA ALA A 115 8.78 11.87 -26.62
C ALA A 115 8.54 12.04 -25.10
N ASP A 116 7.27 11.99 -24.65
CA ASP A 116 6.91 12.04 -23.25
C ASP A 116 7.30 10.75 -22.54
N VAL A 117 7.14 9.59 -23.20
CA VAL A 117 7.58 8.29 -22.68
C VAL A 117 9.08 8.29 -22.42
N GLU A 118 9.88 8.81 -23.33
CA GLU A 118 11.34 8.87 -23.15
C GLU A 118 11.73 9.83 -22.00
N THR A 119 11.05 10.97 -21.88
CA THR A 119 11.25 11.91 -20.77
C THR A 119 10.90 11.25 -19.43
N GLU A 120 9.73 10.62 -19.32
CA GLU A 120 9.28 10.00 -18.07
C GLU A 120 10.07 8.74 -17.72
N ARG A 121 10.55 8.00 -18.71
CA ARG A 121 11.51 6.92 -18.46
C ARG A 121 12.75 7.43 -17.71
N GLY A 122 13.29 8.59 -18.11
CA GLY A 122 14.38 9.25 -17.40
C GLY A 122 14.01 9.56 -15.95
N VAL A 123 12.84 10.13 -15.72
CA VAL A 123 12.33 10.44 -14.36
C VAL A 123 12.20 9.18 -13.51
N ILE A 124 11.62 8.11 -14.04
CA ILE A 124 11.46 6.84 -13.31
C ILE A 124 12.82 6.20 -13.00
N LEU A 125 13.80 6.32 -13.90
CA LEU A 125 15.16 5.81 -13.63
C LEU A 125 15.85 6.59 -12.51
N GLU A 126 15.65 7.91 -12.42
CA GLU A 126 16.11 8.72 -11.28
C GLU A 126 15.39 8.31 -9.97
N GLU A 127 14.08 8.06 -10.04
CA GLU A 127 13.31 7.58 -8.89
C GLU A 127 13.81 6.21 -8.39
N ILE A 128 14.12 5.28 -9.29
CA ILE A 128 14.76 3.99 -8.93
C ILE A 128 16.08 4.26 -8.19
N GLY A 129 16.88 5.23 -8.65
CA GLY A 129 18.11 5.64 -7.97
C GLY A 129 17.85 6.16 -6.55
N MET A 130 16.82 6.98 -6.36
CA MET A 130 16.41 7.49 -5.04
C MET A 130 16.03 6.34 -4.09
N TYR A 131 15.26 5.35 -4.55
CA TYR A 131 14.92 4.17 -3.75
C TYR A 131 16.14 3.31 -3.41
N GLU A 132 17.07 3.14 -4.35
CA GLU A 132 18.33 2.44 -4.07
C GLU A 132 19.21 3.18 -3.06
N ASP A 133 19.10 4.51 -2.99
CA ASP A 133 19.86 5.34 -2.05
C ASP A 133 19.18 5.48 -0.69
N ASN A 134 17.89 5.21 -0.57
CA ASN A 134 17.20 5.11 0.72
C ASN A 134 17.38 3.70 1.32
N PRO A 135 18.15 3.53 2.40
CA PRO A 135 18.41 2.19 2.93
C PRO A 135 17.20 1.50 3.54
N GLU A 136 16.21 2.23 4.03
CA GLU A 136 14.97 1.70 4.59
C GLU A 136 14.12 1.09 3.49
N ASP A 137 13.86 1.84 2.41
CA ASP A 137 13.09 1.38 1.25
C ASP A 137 13.78 0.20 0.57
N LEU A 138 15.10 0.29 0.38
CA LEU A 138 15.91 -0.78 -0.17
C LEU A 138 15.83 -2.05 0.69
N CYS A 139 15.85 -1.92 2.02
CA CYS A 139 15.74 -3.04 2.94
C CYS A 139 14.37 -3.73 2.82
N ALA A 140 13.28 -2.95 2.75
CA ALA A 140 11.92 -3.43 2.59
C ALA A 140 11.69 -4.11 1.22
N GLU A 141 12.19 -3.51 0.14
CA GLU A 141 12.07 -4.09 -1.21
C GLU A 141 12.82 -5.41 -1.34
N ARG A 142 14.04 -5.47 -0.78
CA ARG A 142 14.83 -6.70 -0.78
C ARG A 142 14.20 -7.80 0.06
N LEU A 143 13.55 -7.43 1.18
CA LEU A 143 12.76 -8.37 1.95
C LEU A 143 11.62 -8.95 1.12
N ALA A 144 10.80 -8.09 0.48
CA ALA A 144 9.70 -8.54 -0.39
C ALA A 144 10.22 -9.46 -1.51
N GLY A 145 11.35 -9.12 -2.13
CA GLY A 145 12.04 -9.95 -3.12
C GLY A 145 12.44 -11.34 -2.61
N ALA A 146 12.78 -11.46 -1.33
CA ALA A 146 13.15 -12.72 -0.69
C ALA A 146 11.93 -13.54 -0.28
N VAL A 147 10.99 -12.92 0.47
CA VAL A 147 9.84 -13.62 1.05
C VAL A 147 8.74 -13.99 0.05
N PHE A 148 8.70 -13.32 -1.11
CA PHE A 148 7.77 -13.65 -2.19
C PHE A 148 8.47 -14.22 -3.43
N LYS A 149 9.64 -14.82 -3.23
CA LYS A 149 10.44 -15.39 -4.32
C LYS A 149 9.62 -16.33 -5.21
N GLY A 150 9.70 -16.11 -6.52
CA GLY A 150 8.96 -16.90 -7.52
C GLY A 150 7.57 -16.36 -7.87
N SER A 151 7.09 -15.33 -7.17
CA SER A 151 5.85 -14.63 -7.48
C SER A 151 6.10 -13.20 -7.99
N PRO A 152 5.09 -12.57 -8.61
CA PRO A 152 5.18 -11.18 -9.03
C PRO A 152 5.40 -10.19 -7.87
N LEU A 153 4.93 -10.49 -6.66
CA LEU A 153 5.13 -9.65 -5.47
C LEU A 153 6.61 -9.44 -5.12
N ALA A 154 7.49 -10.32 -5.59
CA ALA A 154 8.94 -10.20 -5.41
C ALA A 154 9.58 -9.10 -6.27
N ARG A 155 8.86 -8.56 -7.27
CA ARG A 155 9.41 -7.56 -8.19
C ARG A 155 9.12 -6.14 -7.70
N PRO A 156 10.04 -5.16 -7.94
CA PRO A 156 9.82 -3.77 -7.58
C PRO A 156 8.61 -3.18 -8.32
N ILE A 157 7.94 -2.20 -7.70
CA ILE A 157 6.82 -1.48 -8.32
C ILE A 157 7.31 -0.62 -9.49
N LEU A 158 8.43 0.07 -9.31
CA LEU A 158 9.02 0.95 -10.32
C LEU A 158 9.57 0.19 -11.54
N GLY A 159 9.66 -1.14 -11.45
CA GLY A 159 10.28 -1.93 -12.52
C GLY A 159 11.80 -1.94 -12.47
N ARG A 160 12.40 -2.30 -13.59
CA ARG A 160 13.86 -2.32 -13.77
C ARG A 160 14.22 -1.63 -15.08
N LYS A 161 15.39 -1.01 -15.15
CA LYS A 161 15.88 -0.35 -16.36
C LYS A 161 15.68 -1.19 -17.62
N ALA A 162 16.11 -2.46 -17.58
CA ALA A 162 16.02 -3.38 -18.72
C ALA A 162 14.58 -3.71 -19.18
N THR A 163 13.56 -3.54 -18.34
CA THR A 163 12.15 -3.70 -18.71
C THR A 163 11.59 -2.37 -19.22
N LEU A 164 11.88 -1.28 -18.54
CA LEU A 164 11.39 0.07 -18.90
C LEU A 164 11.90 0.52 -20.27
N GLU A 165 13.14 0.19 -20.65
CA GLU A 165 13.74 0.53 -21.94
C GLU A 165 12.99 -0.10 -23.15
N LYS A 166 12.13 -1.08 -22.92
CA LYS A 166 11.36 -1.77 -23.98
C LYS A 166 9.96 -1.23 -24.17
N MET A 167 9.52 -0.32 -23.30
CA MET A 167 8.17 0.21 -23.27
C MET A 167 8.10 1.50 -24.09
N ASP A 168 7.45 1.50 -25.24
CA ASP A 168 7.07 2.68 -26.00
C ASP A 168 5.60 3.05 -25.76
N GLY A 169 5.14 4.16 -26.34
CA GLY A 169 3.77 4.63 -26.14
C GLY A 169 2.71 3.67 -26.67
N ALA A 170 2.98 2.97 -27.76
CA ALA A 170 2.06 1.98 -28.32
C ALA A 170 1.95 0.76 -27.39
N TRP A 171 3.06 0.32 -26.83
CA TRP A 171 3.12 -0.78 -25.90
C TRP A 171 2.38 -0.46 -24.58
N LEU A 172 2.59 0.73 -24.03
CA LEU A 172 1.93 1.19 -22.81
C LEU A 172 0.40 1.34 -22.97
N ARG A 173 -0.06 1.83 -24.13
CA ARG A 173 -1.51 1.87 -24.47
C ARG A 173 -2.11 0.47 -24.52
N GLU A 174 -1.42 -0.48 -25.14
CA GLU A 174 -1.93 -1.87 -25.23
C GLU A 174 -1.93 -2.54 -23.87
N TYR A 175 -0.91 -2.30 -23.02
CA TYR A 175 -0.89 -2.77 -21.64
C TYR A 175 -2.08 -2.19 -20.84
N GLN A 176 -2.29 -0.87 -20.90
CA GLN A 176 -3.44 -0.23 -20.24
C GLN A 176 -4.75 -0.86 -20.70
N ARG A 177 -4.91 -1.02 -22.01
CA ARG A 177 -6.10 -1.64 -22.58
C ARG A 177 -6.31 -3.09 -22.10
N ALA A 178 -5.27 -3.88 -21.98
CA ALA A 178 -5.34 -5.28 -21.55
C ALA A 178 -5.62 -5.43 -20.06
N HIS A 179 -5.17 -4.48 -19.23
CA HIS A 179 -5.22 -4.59 -17.78
C HIS A 179 -6.33 -3.77 -17.11
N TYR A 180 -6.78 -2.65 -17.71
CA TYR A 180 -7.79 -1.76 -17.14
C TYR A 180 -9.20 -2.19 -17.59
N GLY A 181 -9.55 -3.47 -17.32
CA GLY A 181 -10.90 -3.99 -17.58
C GLY A 181 -11.94 -3.34 -16.66
N PRO A 182 -13.16 -3.06 -17.16
CA PRO A 182 -14.23 -2.45 -16.34
C PRO A 182 -14.57 -3.21 -15.07
N ASP A 183 -14.46 -4.53 -15.06
CA ASP A 183 -14.65 -5.40 -13.89
C ASP A 183 -13.63 -5.16 -12.77
N ARG A 184 -12.50 -4.53 -13.11
CA ARG A 184 -11.43 -4.15 -12.17
C ARG A 184 -11.46 -2.70 -11.75
N ILE A 185 -12.42 -1.91 -12.23
CA ILE A 185 -12.53 -0.49 -11.92
C ILE A 185 -13.54 -0.28 -10.79
N VAL A 186 -13.08 0.44 -9.77
CA VAL A 186 -13.91 1.00 -8.71
C VAL A 186 -13.77 2.51 -8.75
N VAL A 187 -14.89 3.22 -8.85
CA VAL A 187 -14.92 4.67 -8.76
C VAL A 187 -15.51 5.04 -7.39
N ALA A 188 -14.74 5.74 -6.59
CA ALA A 188 -15.16 6.14 -5.24
C ALA A 188 -15.30 7.66 -5.17
N LEU A 189 -16.44 8.14 -4.69
CA LEU A 189 -16.73 9.56 -4.48
C LEU A 189 -17.17 9.76 -3.02
N ALA A 190 -16.51 10.64 -2.31
CA ALA A 190 -16.85 10.96 -0.93
C ALA A 190 -16.82 12.46 -0.66
N GLY A 191 -17.75 12.96 0.15
CA GLY A 191 -17.81 14.36 0.56
C GLY A 191 -19.13 15.03 0.27
N SER A 192 -19.08 16.29 -0.18
CA SER A 192 -20.23 17.10 -0.58
C SER A 192 -20.43 17.01 -2.09
N PHE A 193 -21.52 16.43 -2.54
CA PHE A 193 -21.90 16.28 -3.94
C PHE A 193 -23.43 16.09 -4.02
N THR A 194 -24.01 16.18 -5.24
CA THR A 194 -25.42 15.91 -5.47
C THR A 194 -25.62 14.55 -6.16
N ASP A 195 -26.84 14.01 -6.11
CA ASP A 195 -27.18 12.77 -6.83
C ASP A 195 -26.96 12.93 -8.35
N ALA A 196 -27.13 14.15 -8.88
CA ALA A 196 -26.84 14.45 -10.28
C ALA A 196 -25.34 14.36 -10.59
N ASP A 197 -24.47 14.78 -9.68
CA ASP A 197 -23.01 14.64 -9.84
C ASP A 197 -22.62 13.15 -9.84
N ALA A 198 -23.18 12.35 -8.93
CA ALA A 198 -22.92 10.91 -8.88
C ALA A 198 -23.42 10.18 -10.14
N ALA A 199 -24.59 10.58 -10.66
CA ALA A 199 -25.15 10.04 -11.91
C ALA A 199 -24.27 10.41 -13.11
N ALA A 200 -23.90 11.70 -13.25
CA ALA A 200 -23.01 12.17 -14.31
C ALA A 200 -21.63 11.49 -14.28
N LEU A 201 -21.11 11.21 -13.08
CA LEU A 201 -19.87 10.45 -12.92
C LEU A 201 -20.05 9.00 -13.42
N ALA A 202 -21.13 8.32 -13.06
CA ALA A 202 -21.42 6.95 -13.50
C ALA A 202 -21.56 6.87 -15.03
N ASP A 203 -22.20 7.85 -15.66
CA ASP A 203 -22.38 7.92 -17.11
C ASP A 203 -21.07 7.98 -17.89
N ARG A 204 -20.02 8.60 -17.32
CA ARG A 204 -18.66 8.65 -17.94
C ARG A 204 -18.04 7.26 -18.09
N PHE A 205 -18.42 6.29 -17.26
CA PHE A 205 -17.92 4.91 -17.28
C PHE A 205 -18.86 3.92 -17.98
N ALA A 206 -20.09 4.31 -18.26
CA ALA A 206 -21.12 3.41 -18.81
C ALA A 206 -20.80 2.88 -20.22
N GLY A 207 -20.03 3.67 -21.01
CA GLY A 207 -19.66 3.33 -22.38
C GLY A 207 -18.46 2.36 -22.51
N LEU A 208 -17.83 1.95 -21.43
CA LEU A 208 -16.73 1.00 -21.49
C LEU A 208 -17.21 -0.38 -21.91
N GLU A 209 -16.55 -0.97 -22.90
CA GLU A 209 -16.88 -2.33 -23.34
C GLU A 209 -16.53 -3.36 -22.25
N PRO A 210 -17.45 -4.27 -21.90
CA PRO A 210 -17.20 -5.34 -20.94
C PRO A 210 -16.04 -6.22 -21.41
N ARG A 211 -15.03 -6.38 -20.56
CA ARG A 211 -13.91 -7.28 -20.78
C ARG A 211 -13.32 -7.70 -19.44
N PRO A 212 -12.88 -8.95 -19.26
CA PRO A 212 -12.26 -9.39 -18.04
C PRO A 212 -10.86 -8.77 -17.90
N GLY A 213 -10.57 -8.26 -16.70
CA GLY A 213 -9.21 -7.87 -16.36
C GLY A 213 -8.31 -9.09 -16.15
N ARG A 214 -7.01 -8.89 -16.30
CA ARG A 214 -6.03 -9.94 -16.11
C ARG A 214 -5.84 -10.26 -14.62
N PRO A 215 -6.07 -11.51 -14.15
CA PRO A 215 -5.90 -11.87 -12.74
C PRO A 215 -4.42 -11.85 -12.35
N GLY A 216 -4.16 -11.51 -11.08
CA GLY A 216 -2.84 -11.65 -10.49
C GLY A 216 -2.44 -13.13 -10.32
N LYS A 217 -1.14 -13.40 -10.33
CA LYS A 217 -0.62 -14.72 -10.01
C LYS A 217 -0.59 -14.92 -8.50
N ALA A 218 -1.00 -16.09 -8.01
CA ALA A 218 -0.95 -16.45 -6.61
C ALA A 218 0.48 -16.33 -6.03
N ALA A 219 0.56 -15.88 -4.78
CA ALA A 219 1.79 -15.72 -4.04
C ALA A 219 1.70 -16.40 -2.67
N ALA A 220 2.84 -16.84 -2.17
CA ALA A 220 2.96 -17.38 -0.83
C ALA A 220 4.25 -16.86 -0.19
N TYR A 221 4.22 -16.70 1.12
CA TYR A 221 5.40 -16.38 1.91
C TYR A 221 6.38 -17.57 1.91
N VAL A 222 7.65 -17.29 1.68
CA VAL A 222 8.75 -18.26 1.74
C VAL A 222 9.86 -17.67 2.64
N PRO A 223 10.35 -18.37 3.66
CA PRO A 223 11.43 -17.86 4.49
C PRO A 223 12.69 -17.53 3.67
N GLY A 224 13.31 -16.38 3.96
CA GLY A 224 14.49 -15.94 3.24
C GLY A 224 15.36 -14.94 4.01
N VAL A 225 16.67 -15.07 3.88
CA VAL A 225 17.63 -14.10 4.42
C VAL A 225 18.42 -13.47 3.28
N VAL A 226 18.39 -12.15 3.20
CA VAL A 226 19.04 -11.37 2.15
C VAL A 226 19.86 -10.24 2.75
N VAL A 227 21.06 -10.04 2.20
CA VAL A 227 22.01 -9.04 2.68
C VAL A 227 22.48 -8.16 1.53
N LYS A 228 22.56 -6.85 1.76
CA LYS A 228 23.18 -5.89 0.85
C LYS A 228 24.24 -5.09 1.62
N LYS A 229 25.51 -5.32 1.30
CA LYS A 229 26.58 -4.49 1.84
C LYS A 229 26.57 -3.11 1.17
N LYS A 230 26.47 -2.06 1.99
CA LYS A 230 26.49 -0.66 1.57
C LYS A 230 27.31 0.15 2.60
N ALA A 231 28.13 1.08 2.12
CA ALA A 231 28.99 1.91 3.00
C ALA A 231 28.16 3.10 3.53
N ILE A 232 27.31 2.83 4.52
CA ILE A 232 26.47 3.80 5.20
C ILE A 232 26.71 3.75 6.72
N GLU A 233 26.27 4.78 7.45
CA GLU A 233 26.54 4.90 8.89
C GLU A 233 25.72 3.92 9.74
N GLN A 234 24.44 3.79 9.44
CA GLN A 234 23.55 2.87 10.16
C GLN A 234 23.30 1.61 9.35
N ASN A 235 23.14 0.49 10.03
CA ASN A 235 22.61 -0.73 9.46
C ASN A 235 21.10 -0.72 9.56
N HIS A 236 20.43 -1.05 8.47
CA HIS A 236 18.97 -1.13 8.35
C HIS A 236 18.58 -2.60 8.24
N LEU A 237 17.75 -3.05 9.17
CA LEU A 237 17.32 -4.45 9.21
C LEU A 237 15.80 -4.53 9.28
N THR A 238 15.26 -5.47 8.55
CA THR A 238 13.84 -5.86 8.67
C THR A 238 13.75 -7.36 8.90
N LEU A 239 13.34 -7.73 10.12
CA LEU A 239 12.94 -9.08 10.47
C LEU A 239 11.47 -9.26 10.06
N ALA A 240 11.10 -10.40 9.49
CA ALA A 240 9.72 -10.67 9.09
C ALA A 240 9.29 -12.10 9.39
N PHE A 241 7.99 -12.25 9.62
CA PHE A 241 7.29 -13.51 9.77
C PHE A 241 6.10 -13.54 8.82
N PRO A 242 5.53 -14.72 8.50
CA PRO A 242 4.28 -14.78 7.73
C PRO A 242 3.21 -13.86 8.32
N GLY A 243 2.41 -13.22 7.47
CA GLY A 243 1.28 -12.39 7.84
C GLY A 243 -0.02 -12.94 7.30
N LEU A 244 -1.01 -12.07 7.16
CA LEU A 244 -2.37 -12.43 6.74
C LEU A 244 -2.73 -11.73 5.42
N PRO A 245 -3.62 -12.34 4.61
CA PRO A 245 -4.26 -11.69 3.47
C PRO A 245 -5.13 -10.49 3.88
N PHE A 246 -5.45 -9.59 2.93
CA PHE A 246 -6.34 -8.45 3.18
C PHE A 246 -7.70 -8.84 3.74
N ALA A 247 -8.31 -9.90 3.20
CA ALA A 247 -9.66 -10.34 3.56
C ALA A 247 -9.71 -11.29 4.77
N ASP A 248 -8.55 -11.60 5.40
CA ASP A 248 -8.55 -12.48 6.59
C ASP A 248 -9.29 -11.80 7.76
N PRO A 249 -10.29 -12.45 8.37
CA PRO A 249 -11.04 -11.87 9.49
C PRO A 249 -10.18 -11.55 10.71
N ARG A 250 -9.02 -12.18 10.86
CA ARG A 250 -8.05 -11.92 11.93
C ARG A 250 -7.18 -10.67 11.68
N ARG A 251 -7.41 -9.91 10.62
CA ARG A 251 -6.65 -8.67 10.33
C ARG A 251 -6.67 -7.66 11.48
N PHE A 252 -7.76 -7.59 12.23
CA PHE A 252 -7.87 -6.72 13.41
C PHE A 252 -6.98 -7.20 14.56
N GLN A 253 -6.93 -8.53 14.77
CA GLN A 253 -5.99 -9.14 15.72
C GLN A 253 -4.54 -8.86 15.34
N LEU A 254 -4.20 -8.97 14.04
CA LEU A 254 -2.85 -8.69 13.51
C LEU A 254 -2.46 -7.22 13.75
N GLN A 255 -3.40 -6.30 13.55
CA GLN A 255 -3.14 -4.89 13.75
C GLN A 255 -2.91 -4.56 15.23
N LEU A 256 -3.71 -5.13 16.14
CA LEU A 256 -3.48 -4.98 17.58
C LEU A 256 -2.18 -5.65 18.03
N LEU A 257 -1.87 -6.83 17.54
CA LEU A 257 -0.60 -7.53 17.79
C LEU A 257 0.59 -6.65 17.36
N SER A 258 0.54 -6.10 16.14
CA SER A 258 1.57 -5.18 15.63
C SER A 258 1.66 -3.91 16.50
N SER A 259 0.53 -3.30 16.86
CA SER A 259 0.51 -2.11 17.73
C SER A 259 1.18 -2.36 19.08
N ILE A 260 0.88 -3.49 19.73
CA ILE A 260 1.48 -3.88 21.01
C ILE A 260 2.99 -4.15 20.87
N LEU A 261 3.38 -4.82 19.80
CA LEU A 261 4.78 -5.18 19.55
C LEU A 261 5.64 -3.95 19.27
N GLY A 262 5.26 -3.09 18.31
CA GLY A 262 6.10 -2.00 17.83
C GLY A 262 5.35 -0.79 17.26
N GLY A 263 4.06 -0.59 17.58
CA GLY A 263 3.23 0.45 16.96
C GLY A 263 3.32 1.85 17.59
N GLY A 264 4.12 2.06 18.63
CA GLY A 264 4.24 3.38 19.27
C GLY A 264 5.20 3.39 20.45
N MET A 265 5.32 4.55 21.12
CA MET A 265 6.30 4.72 22.22
C MET A 265 6.05 3.81 23.44
N SER A 266 4.82 3.35 23.66
CA SER A 266 4.49 2.41 24.73
C SER A 266 4.59 0.94 24.32
N SER A 267 4.97 0.65 23.07
CA SER A 267 5.12 -0.70 22.55
C SER A 267 6.32 -1.43 23.16
N ARG A 268 6.29 -2.75 23.14
CA ARG A 268 7.34 -3.57 23.74
C ARG A 268 8.72 -3.32 23.13
N LEU A 269 8.82 -3.27 21.80
CA LEU A 269 10.09 -3.02 21.12
C LEU A 269 10.64 -1.64 21.43
N PHE A 270 9.81 -0.60 21.36
CA PHE A 270 10.25 0.75 21.68
C PHE A 270 10.80 0.84 23.11
N GLN A 271 10.08 0.30 24.09
CA GLN A 271 10.46 0.33 25.49
C GLN A 271 11.72 -0.50 25.78
N GLN A 272 11.86 -1.71 25.19
CA GLN A 272 12.97 -2.60 25.56
C GLN A 272 14.25 -2.30 24.77
N VAL A 273 14.12 -1.95 23.46
CA VAL A 273 15.28 -1.78 22.57
C VAL A 273 15.78 -0.35 22.60
N ARG A 274 14.85 0.64 22.52
CA ARG A 274 15.20 2.06 22.45
C ARG A 274 15.31 2.69 23.84
N GLU A 275 14.24 2.69 24.63
CA GLU A 275 14.19 3.46 25.89
C GLU A 275 15.12 2.86 26.97
N LYS A 276 15.01 1.57 27.24
CA LYS A 276 15.78 0.94 28.31
C LYS A 276 17.23 0.68 27.95
N LYS A 277 17.50 0.30 26.71
CA LYS A 277 18.85 -0.14 26.30
C LYS A 277 19.58 0.83 25.36
N GLY A 278 18.88 1.81 24.76
CA GLY A 278 19.47 2.79 23.85
C GLY A 278 20.16 2.21 22.62
N LEU A 279 19.69 1.06 22.12
CA LEU A 279 20.37 0.32 21.06
C LEU A 279 20.08 0.83 19.65
N CYS A 280 18.99 1.56 19.46
CA CYS A 280 18.59 2.11 18.18
C CYS A 280 17.82 3.43 18.34
N TYR A 281 17.76 4.22 17.27
CA TYR A 281 16.87 5.38 17.21
C TYR A 281 15.46 4.99 16.76
N SER A 282 15.37 4.10 15.79
CA SER A 282 14.11 3.64 15.21
C SER A 282 13.95 2.13 15.39
N VAL A 283 12.82 1.72 15.96
CA VAL A 283 12.34 0.34 15.97
C VAL A 283 10.82 0.35 15.97
N TYR A 284 10.22 -0.36 15.01
CA TYR A 284 8.76 -0.46 14.92
C TYR A 284 8.34 -1.75 14.21
N SER A 285 7.08 -2.15 14.37
CA SER A 285 6.48 -3.26 13.64
C SER A 285 5.36 -2.78 12.73
N TYR A 286 5.15 -3.51 11.65
CA TYR A 286 4.12 -3.22 10.65
C TYR A 286 3.65 -4.49 9.95
N GLY A 287 2.37 -4.51 9.57
CA GLY A 287 1.80 -5.56 8.73
C GLY A 287 1.77 -5.15 7.27
N THR A 288 2.20 -6.04 6.38
CA THR A 288 1.98 -5.92 4.95
C THR A 288 1.04 -7.02 4.51
N CYS A 289 -0.13 -6.63 3.99
CA CYS A 289 -1.14 -7.56 3.50
C CYS A 289 -1.25 -7.45 1.98
N HIS A 290 -1.51 -8.59 1.35
CA HIS A 290 -1.81 -8.74 -0.06
C HIS A 290 -3.10 -9.56 -0.21
N ASP A 291 -3.56 -9.78 -1.43
CA ASP A 291 -4.80 -10.50 -1.73
C ASP A 291 -4.83 -11.91 -1.08
N ASP A 292 -3.73 -12.65 -1.16
CA ASP A 292 -3.62 -14.05 -0.76
C ASP A 292 -2.51 -14.34 0.26
N THR A 293 -1.74 -13.34 0.68
CA THR A 293 -0.58 -13.49 1.57
C THR A 293 -0.24 -12.20 2.29
N GLY A 294 0.77 -12.24 3.15
CA GLY A 294 1.31 -11.07 3.82
C GLY A 294 2.54 -11.39 4.67
N TYR A 295 3.06 -10.39 5.34
CA TYR A 295 4.05 -10.58 6.40
C TYR A 295 3.88 -9.55 7.52
N LEU A 296 4.30 -9.91 8.72
CA LEU A 296 4.48 -9.01 9.85
C LEU A 296 5.98 -8.71 9.97
N GLY A 297 6.35 -7.44 9.75
CA GLY A 297 7.71 -6.96 9.77
C GLY A 297 8.06 -6.24 11.07
N VAL A 298 9.34 -6.31 11.45
CA VAL A 298 9.97 -5.49 12.49
C VAL A 298 11.18 -4.81 11.85
N TYR A 299 11.11 -3.50 11.71
CA TYR A 299 12.21 -2.70 11.20
C TYR A 299 13.01 -2.07 12.33
N THR A 300 14.32 -1.93 12.10
CA THR A 300 15.21 -1.15 12.97
C THR A 300 16.36 -0.55 12.18
N ALA A 301 16.75 0.68 12.56
CA ALA A 301 17.98 1.33 12.11
C ALA A 301 18.91 1.52 13.32
N LEU A 302 20.15 1.05 13.22
CA LEU A 302 21.06 0.97 14.35
C LEU A 302 22.54 1.03 13.95
N GLY A 303 23.39 1.32 14.92
CA GLY A 303 24.83 1.28 14.75
C GLY A 303 25.35 -0.16 14.66
N ARG A 304 26.46 -0.36 13.97
CA ARG A 304 27.10 -1.67 13.83
C ARG A 304 27.41 -2.32 15.18
N GLU A 305 27.86 -1.53 16.15
CA GLU A 305 28.29 -2.01 17.47
C GLU A 305 27.11 -2.55 18.30
N THR A 306 25.90 -2.01 18.07
CA THR A 306 24.69 -2.39 18.82
C THR A 306 23.84 -3.45 18.12
N GLU A 307 24.15 -3.78 16.87
CA GLU A 307 23.32 -4.65 16.01
C GLU A 307 23.02 -6.00 16.65
N ARG A 308 24.03 -6.72 17.10
CA ARG A 308 23.84 -8.05 17.69
C ARG A 308 22.95 -7.98 18.93
N GLN A 309 23.24 -7.04 19.85
CA GLN A 309 22.46 -6.89 21.08
C GLN A 309 21.03 -6.44 20.81
N ALA A 310 20.83 -5.60 19.80
CA ALA A 310 19.48 -5.17 19.40
C ALA A 310 18.67 -6.34 18.83
N LEU A 311 19.23 -7.13 17.92
CA LEU A 311 18.58 -8.32 17.38
C LEU A 311 18.26 -9.35 18.48
N ASP A 312 19.19 -9.68 19.35
CA ASP A 312 18.96 -10.59 20.47
C ASP A 312 17.81 -10.07 21.36
N THR A 313 17.75 -8.75 21.58
CA THR A 313 16.67 -8.13 22.37
C THR A 313 15.31 -8.20 21.64
N ILE A 314 15.27 -7.90 20.34
CA ILE A 314 14.04 -8.00 19.52
C ILE A 314 13.50 -9.43 19.54
N LEU A 315 14.37 -10.41 19.31
CA LEU A 315 13.99 -11.82 19.34
C LEU A 315 13.50 -12.26 20.72
N ALA A 316 14.11 -11.78 21.81
CA ALA A 316 13.66 -12.05 23.16
C ALA A 316 12.28 -11.45 23.44
N VAL A 317 12.03 -10.22 23.01
CA VAL A 317 10.70 -9.56 23.13
C VAL A 317 9.62 -10.35 22.39
N ILE A 318 9.93 -10.85 21.18
CA ILE A 318 8.98 -11.66 20.41
C ILE A 318 8.70 -12.99 21.12
N ARG A 319 9.74 -13.69 21.62
CA ARG A 319 9.57 -14.93 22.39
C ARG A 319 8.74 -14.72 23.65
N GLU A 320 9.02 -13.68 24.42
CA GLU A 320 8.24 -13.32 25.60
C GLU A 320 6.76 -13.06 25.26
N LEU A 321 6.46 -12.42 24.12
CA LEU A 321 5.10 -12.19 23.66
C LEU A 321 4.41 -13.51 23.27
N VAL A 322 5.09 -14.42 22.61
CA VAL A 322 4.56 -15.74 22.22
C VAL A 322 4.25 -16.59 23.46
N ASP A 323 5.16 -16.62 24.44
CA ASP A 323 5.04 -17.47 25.64
C ASP A 323 4.03 -16.87 26.63
N GLY A 324 4.20 -15.61 26.98
CA GLY A 324 3.44 -14.92 28.01
C GLY A 324 2.12 -14.28 27.53
N GLY A 325 1.97 -14.08 26.21
CA GLY A 325 0.85 -13.34 25.63
C GLY A 325 0.91 -11.84 25.93
N VAL A 326 -0.25 -11.18 25.86
CA VAL A 326 -0.40 -9.74 26.12
C VAL A 326 -1.17 -9.50 27.42
N THR A 327 -0.85 -8.42 28.10
CA THR A 327 -1.63 -7.97 29.27
C THR A 327 -2.92 -7.28 28.84
N GLN A 328 -3.91 -7.20 29.74
CA GLN A 328 -5.15 -6.46 29.46
C GLN A 328 -4.86 -4.98 29.18
N ALA A 329 -3.97 -4.37 29.92
CA ALA A 329 -3.60 -2.98 29.74
C ALA A 329 -2.93 -2.69 28.39
N GLU A 330 -2.13 -3.63 27.84
CA GLU A 330 -1.56 -3.49 26.49
C GLU A 330 -2.65 -3.59 25.41
N LEU A 331 -3.56 -4.56 25.56
CA LEU A 331 -4.66 -4.73 24.62
C LEU A 331 -5.60 -3.52 24.61
N ASP A 332 -5.97 -3.00 25.79
CA ASP A 332 -6.86 -1.85 25.90
C ASP A 332 -6.23 -0.59 25.28
N ARG A 333 -4.93 -0.32 25.54
CA ARG A 333 -4.22 0.78 24.88
C ARG A 333 -4.16 0.63 23.37
N ALA A 334 -3.86 -0.56 22.87
CA ALA A 334 -3.79 -0.82 21.43
C ALA A 334 -5.15 -0.65 20.74
N ARG A 335 -6.24 -1.08 21.39
CA ARG A 335 -7.61 -0.84 20.92
C ARG A 335 -7.94 0.65 20.84
N GLU A 336 -7.74 1.39 21.91
CA GLU A 336 -8.03 2.83 21.95
C GLU A 336 -7.22 3.58 20.90
N GLN A 337 -5.94 3.25 20.73
CA GLN A 337 -5.10 3.85 19.69
C GLN A 337 -5.60 3.49 18.29
N SER A 338 -5.97 2.23 18.05
CA SER A 338 -6.48 1.80 16.73
C SER A 338 -7.82 2.45 16.40
N LYS A 339 -8.74 2.54 17.36
CA LYS A 339 -10.03 3.23 17.21
C LYS A 339 -9.84 4.72 16.94
N ALA A 340 -8.97 5.38 17.70
CA ALA A 340 -8.64 6.78 17.50
C ALA A 340 -8.05 7.04 16.10
N ASN A 341 -7.13 6.18 15.64
CA ASN A 341 -6.55 6.28 14.31
C ASN A 341 -7.60 6.13 13.19
N VAL A 342 -8.58 5.23 13.35
CA VAL A 342 -9.70 5.09 12.40
C VAL A 342 -10.53 6.36 12.35
N LEU A 343 -10.99 6.85 13.50
CA LEU A 343 -11.87 8.03 13.58
C LEU A 343 -11.17 9.30 13.11
N MET A 344 -9.97 9.58 13.60
CA MET A 344 -9.19 10.74 13.17
C MET A 344 -8.74 10.63 11.72
N GLY A 345 -8.45 9.41 11.23
CA GLY A 345 -8.11 9.16 9.84
C GLY A 345 -9.23 9.51 8.87
N LEU A 346 -10.50 9.41 9.30
CA LEU A 346 -11.69 9.72 8.50
C LEU A 346 -12.14 11.19 8.60
N GLU A 347 -11.31 12.11 9.08
CA GLU A 347 -11.65 13.54 9.08
C GLU A 347 -11.56 14.21 7.69
N SER A 348 -11.01 13.54 6.70
CA SER A 348 -10.88 14.06 5.34
C SER A 348 -11.72 13.27 4.33
N THR A 349 -12.32 13.98 3.37
CA THR A 349 -13.06 13.35 2.26
C THR A 349 -12.19 12.39 1.44
N GLN A 350 -10.88 12.64 1.36
CA GLN A 350 -9.92 11.74 0.70
C GLN A 350 -9.79 10.42 1.43
N ALA A 351 -9.79 10.41 2.76
CA ALA A 351 -9.73 9.19 3.54
C ALA A 351 -11.01 8.34 3.39
N HIS A 352 -12.19 8.98 3.37
CA HIS A 352 -13.46 8.32 3.05
C HIS A 352 -13.42 7.69 1.66
N MET A 353 -13.05 8.46 0.63
CA MET A 353 -12.90 7.97 -0.75
C MET A 353 -11.93 6.78 -0.82
N SER A 354 -10.81 6.86 -0.10
CA SER A 354 -9.81 5.78 -0.08
C SER A 354 -10.33 4.54 0.65
N SER A 355 -11.09 4.71 1.72
CA SER A 355 -11.73 3.60 2.46
C SER A 355 -12.73 2.85 1.57
N LEU A 356 -13.59 3.59 0.84
CA LEU A 356 -14.53 3.00 -0.11
C LEU A 356 -13.81 2.21 -1.21
N GLY A 357 -12.88 2.87 -1.90
CA GLY A 357 -12.19 2.29 -3.05
C GLY A 357 -11.34 1.07 -2.67
N ARG A 358 -10.57 1.18 -1.59
CA ARG A 358 -9.71 0.10 -1.11
C ARG A 358 -10.52 -1.05 -0.52
N GLY A 359 -11.55 -0.76 0.27
CA GLY A 359 -12.42 -1.77 0.86
C GLY A 359 -13.09 -2.62 -0.22
N GLU A 360 -13.72 -1.98 -1.19
CA GLU A 360 -14.38 -2.67 -2.30
C GLU A 360 -13.41 -3.47 -3.18
N LEU A 361 -12.24 -2.87 -3.50
CA LEU A 361 -11.31 -3.46 -4.46
C LEU A 361 -10.47 -4.59 -3.87
N LEU A 362 -9.96 -4.42 -2.65
CA LEU A 362 -8.95 -5.32 -2.07
C LEU A 362 -9.52 -6.23 -0.98
N GLN A 363 -10.59 -5.82 -0.30
CA GLN A 363 -11.21 -6.59 0.78
C GLN A 363 -12.53 -7.24 0.36
N GLY A 364 -13.13 -6.77 -0.74
CA GLY A 364 -14.44 -7.22 -1.20
C GLY A 364 -15.61 -6.70 -0.35
N GLU A 365 -15.31 -5.89 0.68
CA GLU A 365 -16.28 -5.29 1.59
C GLU A 365 -15.82 -3.91 2.06
N VAL A 366 -16.78 -3.06 2.35
CA VAL A 366 -16.55 -1.74 2.96
C VAL A 366 -17.23 -1.71 4.32
N LEU A 367 -16.42 -1.69 5.37
CA LEU A 367 -16.90 -1.60 6.75
C LEU A 367 -17.10 -0.14 7.16
N SER A 368 -18.18 0.14 7.88
CA SER A 368 -18.37 1.42 8.55
C SER A 368 -17.36 1.60 9.69
N PRO A 369 -17.10 2.85 10.12
CA PRO A 369 -16.27 3.11 11.28
C PRO A 369 -16.73 2.36 12.53
N ASP A 370 -18.04 2.28 12.76
CA ASP A 370 -18.62 1.57 13.91
C ASP A 370 -18.40 0.06 13.84
N GLU A 371 -18.48 -0.55 12.64
CA GLU A 371 -18.18 -1.96 12.43
C GLU A 371 -16.69 -2.26 12.67
N ILE A 372 -15.80 -1.35 12.24
CA ILE A 372 -14.36 -1.47 12.49
C ILE A 372 -14.05 -1.36 13.99
N ILE A 373 -14.69 -0.40 14.68
CA ILE A 373 -14.56 -0.23 16.14
C ILE A 373 -15.04 -1.49 16.85
N ALA A 374 -16.22 -1.99 16.50
CA ALA A 374 -16.77 -3.21 17.08
C ALA A 374 -15.86 -4.43 16.84
N ALA A 375 -15.23 -4.52 15.66
CA ALA A 375 -14.28 -5.58 15.36
C ALA A 375 -13.02 -5.51 16.25
N TYR A 376 -12.49 -4.30 16.54
CA TYR A 376 -11.40 -4.14 17.50
C TYR A 376 -11.83 -4.49 18.93
N ASP A 377 -13.03 -4.07 19.35
CA ASP A 377 -13.53 -4.35 20.70
C ASP A 377 -13.79 -5.85 20.93
N ALA A 378 -14.12 -6.59 19.89
CA ALA A 378 -14.33 -8.03 19.95
C ALA A 378 -13.04 -8.85 20.17
N VAL A 379 -11.87 -8.32 19.81
CA VAL A 379 -10.59 -9.05 19.91
C VAL A 379 -10.23 -9.29 21.40
N THR A 380 -9.97 -10.52 21.78
CA THR A 380 -9.55 -10.91 23.12
C THR A 380 -8.03 -11.03 23.25
N ARG A 381 -7.52 -11.11 24.48
CA ARG A 381 -6.09 -11.41 24.71
C ARG A 381 -5.69 -12.77 24.16
N GLU A 382 -6.59 -13.76 24.24
CA GLU A 382 -6.30 -15.10 23.75
C GLU A 382 -6.22 -15.10 22.21
N ASP A 383 -7.10 -14.36 21.53
CA ASP A 383 -7.01 -14.19 20.06
C ASP A 383 -5.64 -13.64 19.63
N VAL A 384 -5.15 -12.60 20.32
CA VAL A 384 -3.82 -12.01 20.04
C VAL A 384 -2.71 -13.01 20.33
N ARG A 385 -2.81 -13.77 21.42
CA ARG A 385 -1.84 -14.80 21.82
C ARG A 385 -1.80 -15.97 20.83
N GLU A 386 -2.97 -16.47 20.43
CA GLU A 386 -3.06 -17.54 19.43
C GLU A 386 -2.49 -17.12 18.09
N LEU A 387 -2.80 -15.89 17.63
CA LEU A 387 -2.25 -15.36 16.42
C LEU A 387 -0.72 -15.18 16.51
N ALA A 388 -0.22 -14.67 17.65
CA ALA A 388 1.23 -14.52 17.87
C ALA A 388 1.95 -15.88 17.76
N ARG A 389 1.38 -16.93 18.38
CA ARG A 389 1.92 -18.30 18.30
C ARG A 389 1.87 -18.89 16.89
N ALA A 390 0.84 -18.54 16.12
CA ALA A 390 0.69 -19.01 14.76
C ALA A 390 1.70 -18.36 13.80
N LEU A 391 1.97 -17.06 13.98
CA LEU A 391 2.81 -16.28 13.07
C LEU A 391 4.29 -16.32 13.45
N PHE A 392 4.64 -16.13 14.73
CA PHE A 392 6.03 -16.03 15.18
C PHE A 392 6.70 -17.40 15.35
N ARG A 393 6.71 -18.20 14.29
CA ARG A 393 7.49 -19.43 14.21
C ARG A 393 8.87 -19.10 13.64
N PHE A 394 9.92 -19.29 14.44
CA PHE A 394 11.27 -18.86 14.08
C PHE A 394 11.83 -19.61 12.86
N GLU A 395 11.39 -20.83 12.60
CA GLU A 395 11.70 -21.58 11.37
C GLU A 395 11.18 -20.86 10.09
N ASN A 396 10.19 -19.99 10.24
CA ASN A 396 9.63 -19.17 9.14
C ASN A 396 10.13 -17.73 9.17
N ALA A 397 11.07 -17.40 10.04
CA ALA A 397 11.62 -16.05 10.11
C ALA A 397 12.43 -15.70 8.86
N SER A 398 12.31 -14.47 8.44
CA SER A 398 13.08 -13.89 7.33
C SER A 398 13.78 -12.63 7.78
N LEU A 399 14.85 -12.26 7.10
CA LEU A 399 15.58 -11.04 7.42
C LEU A 399 16.16 -10.42 6.15
N SER A 400 16.00 -9.11 6.03
CA SER A 400 16.73 -8.27 5.11
C SER A 400 17.67 -7.36 5.90
N ALA A 401 18.93 -7.25 5.46
CA ALA A 401 19.91 -6.37 6.08
C ALA A 401 20.65 -5.54 5.02
N VAL A 402 20.73 -4.22 5.24
CA VAL A 402 21.40 -3.26 4.37
C VAL A 402 22.35 -2.40 5.20
N GLY A 403 23.61 -2.30 4.81
CA GLY A 403 24.61 -1.50 5.51
C GLY A 403 25.98 -2.19 5.61
N ARG A 404 26.72 -1.88 6.66
CA ARG A 404 27.98 -2.54 7.02
C ARG A 404 27.72 -3.81 7.81
N VAL A 405 26.93 -4.69 7.22
CA VAL A 405 26.32 -5.87 7.83
C VAL A 405 27.14 -7.13 7.63
N GLY A 406 26.86 -8.16 8.42
CA GLY A 406 27.45 -9.50 8.33
C GLY A 406 27.03 -10.28 7.10
N GLY A 407 27.38 -11.56 7.05
CA GLY A 407 26.95 -12.49 6.00
C GLY A 407 25.56 -13.05 6.26
N ALA A 408 24.87 -13.53 5.22
CA ALA A 408 23.53 -14.11 5.37
C ALA A 408 23.50 -15.31 6.33
N GLU A 409 24.58 -16.10 6.39
CA GLU A 409 24.67 -17.26 7.30
C GLU A 409 24.69 -16.86 8.78
N GLU A 410 25.31 -15.72 9.12
CA GLU A 410 25.31 -15.19 10.49
C GLU A 410 23.88 -14.88 10.96
N TYR A 411 23.07 -14.28 10.09
CA TYR A 411 21.66 -13.98 10.40
C TYR A 411 20.80 -15.24 10.43
N ARG A 412 21.06 -16.22 9.55
CA ARG A 412 20.34 -17.51 9.61
C ARG A 412 20.60 -18.23 10.93
N ALA A 413 21.86 -18.25 11.37
CA ALA A 413 22.22 -18.84 12.66
C ALA A 413 21.61 -18.10 13.87
N LEU A 414 21.30 -16.82 13.73
CA LEU A 414 20.63 -16.02 14.76
C LEU A 414 19.12 -16.33 14.85
N LEU A 415 18.51 -16.67 13.72
CA LEU A 415 17.08 -16.95 13.62
C LEU A 415 16.74 -18.42 13.92
N SER A 416 17.71 -19.31 13.90
CA SER A 416 17.55 -20.73 14.28
C SER A 416 17.62 -20.90 15.81
#